data_b274e2477e42199b040fd7882c7be5f0
#
_entry.id   b274e2477e42199b040fd7882c7be5f0
#
_cell.length_a   1.000
_cell.length_b   1.000
_cell.length_c   1.000
_cell.angle_alpha   90.00
_cell.angle_beta   90.00
_cell.angle_gamma   90.00
#
_symmetry.space_group_name_H-M   'P 1'
#
loop_
_entity.id
_entity.type
_entity.pdbx_description
1 polymer ?
#
loop_
_entity_poly.entity_id
_entity_poly.type
_entity_poly.pdbx_seq_one_letter_code
_entity_poly.pdbx_strand_id
1 'polypeptide(L)'
;MAFSSGTFSRTFDCTTDRDNGVKILASKFDTELDGFATGLSTTILKDGTQTCTAAIPFAEGLTVPDNKTIVLGTNNDITIQYDETTNDSLEIAANVEGAALGVVLKADQGDDNADQHKLSIADGGTLTLGSKISGSFVDYLTHTPNATVASSTLAVAGNLTVGGALTLGSGAVISEAELE
;
A
#
# COMPACT_ATOMS: atom_id res chain seq x y z
N MET A 1 -26.91 22.58 -15.58
CA MET A 1 -26.71 21.18 -15.27
C MET A 1 -25.79 21.09 -14.09
N ALA A 2 -26.12 20.34 -13.07
CA ALA A 2 -25.29 20.22 -11.89
C ALA A 2 -25.01 18.75 -11.59
N PHE A 3 -23.74 18.44 -11.28
CA PHE A 3 -23.35 17.21 -10.65
C PHE A 3 -23.48 17.41 -9.14
N SER A 4 -24.38 16.71 -8.50
CA SER A 4 -24.56 16.76 -7.05
C SER A 4 -24.79 15.34 -6.50
N SER A 5 -24.00 14.94 -5.51
CA SER A 5 -24.11 13.64 -4.84
C SER A 5 -24.13 12.45 -5.83
N GLY A 6 -23.28 12.51 -6.86
CA GLY A 6 -23.19 11.46 -7.88
C GLY A 6 -24.33 11.44 -8.91
N THR A 7 -25.25 12.39 -8.84
CA THR A 7 -26.36 12.49 -9.77
C THR A 7 -26.15 13.62 -10.77
N PHE A 8 -26.33 13.31 -12.03
CA PHE A 8 -26.29 14.27 -13.13
C PHE A 8 -27.71 14.67 -13.51
N SER A 9 -28.09 15.94 -13.32
CA SER A 9 -29.44 16.43 -13.62
C SER A 9 -29.43 17.53 -14.68
N ARG A 10 -30.39 17.48 -15.59
CA ARG A 10 -30.59 18.50 -16.59
C ARG A 10 -31.15 19.77 -15.96
N THR A 11 -30.76 20.92 -16.49
CA THR A 11 -31.34 22.24 -16.11
C THR A 11 -32.59 22.52 -16.90
N PHE A 12 -32.63 22.10 -18.18
CA PHE A 12 -33.75 22.37 -19.09
C PHE A 12 -34.38 21.06 -19.59
N ASP A 13 -35.71 21.03 -19.66
CA ASP A 13 -36.45 19.94 -20.30
C ASP A 13 -36.95 20.38 -21.66
N CYS A 14 -36.18 20.10 -22.70
CA CYS A 14 -36.51 20.44 -24.07
C CYS A 14 -37.77 19.71 -24.59
N THR A 15 -38.19 18.62 -23.99
CA THR A 15 -39.42 17.90 -24.32
C THR A 15 -40.63 18.70 -23.90
N THR A 16 -40.62 19.23 -22.68
CA THR A 16 -41.70 20.13 -22.18
C THR A 16 -41.79 21.39 -23.03
N ASP A 17 -40.66 21.98 -23.42
CA ASP A 17 -40.66 23.16 -24.32
C ASP A 17 -41.33 22.82 -25.67
N ARG A 18 -41.01 21.70 -26.28
CA ARG A 18 -41.61 21.22 -27.53
C ARG A 18 -43.13 21.03 -27.37
N ASP A 19 -43.55 20.33 -26.34
CA ASP A 19 -44.96 19.96 -26.12
C ASP A 19 -45.84 21.19 -25.83
N ASN A 20 -45.26 22.21 -25.24
CA ASN A 20 -45.89 23.50 -24.99
C ASN A 20 -45.77 24.50 -26.18
N GLY A 21 -45.18 24.08 -27.31
CA GLY A 21 -44.98 24.94 -28.47
C GLY A 21 -43.95 26.06 -28.23
N VAL A 22 -43.11 25.93 -27.20
CA VAL A 22 -42.06 26.90 -26.88
C VAL A 22 -40.84 26.62 -27.77
N LYS A 23 -40.29 27.65 -28.38
CA LYS A 23 -39.06 27.53 -29.18
C LYS A 23 -37.89 27.13 -28.29
N ILE A 24 -37.21 26.01 -28.64
CA ILE A 24 -35.94 25.63 -28.02
C ILE A 24 -34.87 26.63 -28.44
N LEU A 25 -34.32 27.39 -27.49
CA LEU A 25 -33.29 28.39 -27.74
C LEU A 25 -31.91 27.73 -27.77
N ALA A 26 -31.05 28.16 -28.68
CA ALA A 26 -29.66 27.75 -28.73
C ALA A 26 -28.93 27.95 -27.39
N SER A 27 -29.23 29.06 -26.69
CA SER A 27 -28.64 29.33 -25.36
C SER A 27 -29.02 28.31 -24.27
N LYS A 28 -30.21 27.70 -24.35
CA LYS A 28 -30.58 26.60 -23.44
C LYS A 28 -29.74 25.35 -23.73
N PHE A 29 -29.52 25.06 -25.01
CA PHE A 29 -28.73 23.94 -25.43
C PHE A 29 -27.23 24.10 -25.07
N ASP A 30 -26.69 25.31 -25.32
CA ASP A 30 -25.31 25.66 -24.94
C ASP A 30 -25.11 25.53 -23.41
N THR A 31 -26.05 26.03 -22.61
CA THR A 31 -26.00 25.90 -21.15
C THR A 31 -26.01 24.44 -20.71
N GLU A 32 -26.75 23.55 -21.37
CA GLU A 32 -26.74 22.10 -21.07
C GLU A 32 -25.40 21.46 -21.44
N LEU A 33 -24.84 21.80 -22.61
CA LEU A 33 -23.55 21.29 -23.05
C LEU A 33 -22.41 21.79 -22.17
N ASP A 34 -22.39 23.05 -21.77
CA ASP A 34 -21.38 23.60 -20.85
C ASP A 34 -21.47 22.93 -19.48
N GLY A 35 -22.70 22.71 -18.99
CA GLY A 35 -22.91 21.97 -17.76
C GLY A 35 -22.46 20.50 -17.85
N PHE A 36 -22.66 19.85 -19.00
CA PHE A 36 -22.17 18.50 -19.26
C PHE A 36 -20.64 18.46 -19.33
N ALA A 37 -20.00 19.38 -20.03
CA ALA A 37 -18.55 19.49 -20.09
C ALA A 37 -17.94 19.75 -18.71
N THR A 38 -18.56 20.63 -17.90
CA THR A 38 -18.15 20.87 -16.52
C THR A 38 -18.30 19.62 -15.65
N GLY A 39 -19.41 18.89 -15.80
CA GLY A 39 -19.65 17.65 -15.07
C GLY A 39 -18.61 16.56 -15.42
N LEU A 40 -18.32 16.38 -16.71
CA LEU A 40 -17.30 15.41 -17.16
C LEU A 40 -15.90 15.74 -16.67
N SER A 41 -15.55 17.03 -16.56
CA SER A 41 -14.24 17.43 -16.05
C SER A 41 -14.03 17.12 -14.57
N THR A 42 -15.10 16.76 -13.85
CA THR A 42 -15.02 16.30 -12.45
C THR A 42 -15.03 14.77 -12.31
N THR A 43 -15.15 14.02 -13.41
CA THR A 43 -15.12 12.56 -13.40
C THR A 43 -13.69 12.02 -13.51
N ILE A 44 -13.45 10.83 -12.98
CA ILE A 44 -12.17 10.15 -13.19
C ILE A 44 -12.16 9.60 -14.62
N LEU A 45 -11.25 10.10 -15.45
CA LEU A 45 -11.10 9.63 -16.80
C LEU A 45 -10.40 8.26 -16.83
N LYS A 46 -10.89 7.39 -17.69
CA LYS A 46 -10.38 6.02 -17.85
C LYS A 46 -8.93 5.96 -18.38
N ASP A 47 -8.47 7.03 -19.01
CA ASP A 47 -7.11 7.17 -19.55
C ASP A 47 -6.05 7.53 -18.49
N GLY A 48 -6.46 7.75 -17.24
CA GLY A 48 -5.55 8.06 -16.14
C GLY A 48 -4.94 9.48 -16.17
N THR A 49 -5.43 10.36 -17.02
CA THR A 49 -4.88 11.75 -17.15
C THR A 49 -5.29 12.66 -16.00
N GLN A 50 -6.30 12.28 -15.22
CA GLN A 50 -6.78 13.07 -14.09
C GLN A 50 -6.22 12.58 -12.76
N THR A 51 -5.80 13.53 -11.92
CA THR A 51 -5.40 13.29 -10.54
C THR A 51 -6.60 13.49 -9.61
N CYS A 52 -6.86 12.49 -8.76
CA CYS A 52 -7.83 12.64 -7.68
C CYS A 52 -7.20 13.43 -6.54
N THR A 53 -7.75 14.61 -6.25
CA THR A 53 -7.25 15.51 -5.18
C THR A 53 -7.90 15.23 -3.82
N ALA A 54 -8.87 14.32 -3.76
CA ALA A 54 -9.53 13.88 -2.53
C ALA A 54 -9.56 12.35 -2.45
N ALA A 55 -9.81 11.81 -1.26
CA ALA A 55 -9.99 10.37 -1.08
C ALA A 55 -11.19 9.86 -1.88
N ILE A 56 -11.03 8.72 -2.56
CA ILE A 56 -12.09 8.02 -3.26
C ILE A 56 -12.60 6.91 -2.34
N PRO A 57 -13.84 6.98 -1.83
CA PRO A 57 -14.42 5.90 -1.05
C PRO A 57 -14.81 4.75 -1.97
N PHE A 58 -14.31 3.55 -1.72
CA PHE A 58 -14.73 2.31 -2.36
C PHE A 58 -15.64 1.53 -1.39
N ALA A 59 -16.95 1.78 -1.45
CA ALA A 59 -17.90 1.18 -0.50
C ALA A 59 -17.96 -0.35 -0.59
N GLU A 60 -17.77 -0.91 -1.80
CA GLU A 60 -17.80 -2.35 -2.07
C GLU A 60 -16.37 -2.96 -2.17
N GLY A 61 -15.35 -2.20 -1.80
CA GLY A 61 -13.95 -2.62 -1.90
C GLY A 61 -13.28 -2.26 -3.22
N LEU A 62 -11.99 -2.55 -3.29
CA LEU A 62 -11.16 -2.38 -4.48
C LEU A 62 -10.66 -3.75 -4.94
N THR A 63 -11.01 -4.16 -6.16
CA THR A 63 -10.47 -5.35 -6.78
C THR A 63 -9.32 -4.98 -7.70
N VAL A 64 -8.15 -5.53 -7.43
CA VAL A 64 -6.98 -5.46 -8.31
C VAL A 64 -6.81 -6.86 -8.91
N PRO A 65 -6.88 -7.01 -10.24
CA PRO A 65 -6.69 -8.32 -10.88
C PRO A 65 -5.29 -8.90 -10.63
N ASP A 66 -5.17 -10.20 -10.80
CA ASP A 66 -3.92 -10.94 -10.65
C ASP A 66 -2.81 -10.36 -11.53
N ASN A 67 -1.60 -10.34 -11.02
CA ASN A 67 -0.43 -9.77 -11.71
C ASN A 67 -0.57 -8.28 -12.08
N LYS A 68 -1.44 -7.55 -11.36
CA LYS A 68 -1.57 -6.09 -11.44
C LYS A 68 -1.15 -5.47 -10.12
N THR A 69 -0.52 -4.30 -10.21
CA THR A 69 0.12 -3.63 -9.09
C THR A 69 -0.68 -2.44 -8.57
N ILE A 70 -0.70 -2.29 -7.25
CA ILE A 70 -0.93 -0.99 -6.61
C ILE A 70 0.44 -0.34 -6.45
N VAL A 71 0.60 0.86 -6.99
CA VAL A 71 1.86 1.60 -6.98
C VAL A 71 1.82 2.67 -5.91
N LEU A 72 2.84 2.72 -5.07
CA LEU A 72 3.03 3.74 -4.03
C LEU A 72 4.30 4.54 -4.33
N GLY A 73 4.20 5.87 -4.17
CA GLY A 73 5.27 6.80 -4.48
C GLY A 73 5.24 7.30 -5.93
N THR A 74 5.79 8.51 -6.14
CA THR A 74 5.79 9.17 -7.46
C THR A 74 6.71 8.52 -8.49
N ASN A 75 7.70 7.76 -8.02
CA ASN A 75 8.69 7.05 -8.86
C ASN A 75 8.47 5.53 -8.85
N ASN A 76 7.27 5.07 -8.52
CA ASN A 76 6.96 3.65 -8.33
C ASN A 76 7.85 2.99 -7.27
N ASP A 77 8.04 3.67 -6.16
CA ASP A 77 9.01 3.26 -5.12
C ASP A 77 8.66 1.91 -4.50
N ILE A 78 7.35 1.64 -4.29
CA ILE A 78 6.84 0.39 -3.75
C ILE A 78 5.67 -0.09 -4.59
N THR A 79 5.60 -1.40 -4.84
CA THR A 79 4.44 -2.07 -5.45
C THR A 79 3.87 -3.13 -4.51
N ILE A 80 2.55 -3.32 -4.61
CA ILE A 80 1.82 -4.39 -3.94
C ILE A 80 1.01 -5.11 -5.01
N GLN A 81 1.15 -6.44 -5.10
CA GLN A 81 0.40 -7.26 -6.07
C GLN A 81 0.15 -8.66 -5.52
N TYR A 82 -0.82 -9.37 -6.10
CA TYR A 82 -0.90 -10.80 -6.03
C TYR A 82 -0.22 -11.39 -7.27
N ASP A 83 0.89 -12.11 -7.07
CA ASP A 83 1.64 -12.78 -8.13
C ASP A 83 1.15 -14.22 -8.27
N GLU A 84 0.24 -14.45 -9.21
CA GLU A 84 -0.28 -15.78 -9.54
C GLU A 84 0.73 -16.60 -10.38
N THR A 85 1.58 -15.92 -11.15
CA THR A 85 2.41 -16.58 -12.19
C THR A 85 3.63 -17.25 -11.60
N THR A 86 4.29 -16.61 -10.64
CA THR A 86 5.62 -17.04 -10.14
C THR A 86 5.54 -17.72 -8.79
N ASN A 87 4.85 -17.11 -7.83
CA ASN A 87 4.92 -17.50 -6.42
C ASN A 87 3.57 -17.83 -5.79
N ASP A 88 2.46 -17.54 -6.46
CA ASP A 88 1.10 -17.67 -5.91
C ASP A 88 1.00 -16.97 -4.53
N SER A 89 1.48 -15.73 -4.44
CA SER A 89 1.67 -15.02 -3.19
C SER A 89 1.38 -13.51 -3.28
N LEU A 90 1.10 -12.91 -2.12
CA LEU A 90 1.09 -11.46 -1.97
C LEU A 90 2.55 -10.96 -1.98
N GLU A 91 2.90 -10.16 -2.96
CA GLU A 91 4.20 -9.53 -3.08
C GLU A 91 4.12 -8.05 -2.70
N ILE A 92 5.07 -7.62 -1.86
CA ILE A 92 5.34 -6.20 -1.57
C ILE A 92 6.79 -5.98 -1.95
N ALA A 93 7.06 -5.17 -2.98
CA ALA A 93 8.38 -4.98 -3.53
C ALA A 93 8.83 -3.53 -3.48
N ALA A 94 10.12 -3.30 -3.15
CA ALA A 94 10.80 -2.05 -3.40
C ALA A 94 11.39 -2.09 -4.82
N ASN A 95 11.10 -1.06 -5.62
CA ASN A 95 11.50 -1.02 -7.03
C ASN A 95 12.71 -0.13 -7.30
N VAL A 96 13.33 0.39 -6.26
CA VAL A 96 14.54 1.23 -6.37
C VAL A 96 15.76 0.36 -6.08
N GLU A 97 16.70 0.31 -7.03
CA GLU A 97 17.96 -0.43 -6.89
C GLU A 97 18.71 -0.01 -5.64
N GLY A 98 19.15 -0.97 -4.84
CA GLY A 98 19.84 -0.74 -3.57
C GLY A 98 18.94 -0.30 -2.41
N ALA A 99 17.62 -0.20 -2.61
CA ALA A 99 16.71 0.19 -1.55
C ALA A 99 16.32 -1.01 -0.66
N ALA A 100 16.18 -0.76 0.63
CA ALA A 100 15.57 -1.70 1.56
C ALA A 100 14.05 -1.59 1.51
N LEU A 101 13.35 -2.72 1.60
CA LEU A 101 11.92 -2.74 1.86
C LEU A 101 11.69 -2.76 3.38
N GLY A 102 10.79 -1.89 3.87
CA GLY A 102 10.40 -1.87 5.28
C GLY A 102 8.89 -1.71 5.45
N VAL A 103 8.30 -2.57 6.30
CA VAL A 103 6.90 -2.46 6.72
C VAL A 103 6.89 -2.04 8.18
N VAL A 104 6.32 -0.87 8.48
CA VAL A 104 6.17 -0.37 9.84
C VAL A 104 4.76 -0.65 10.33
N LEU A 105 4.66 -1.38 11.42
CA LEU A 105 3.43 -1.63 12.16
C LEU A 105 3.35 -0.64 13.32
N LYS A 106 2.22 0.05 13.44
CA LYS A 106 1.96 1.03 14.50
C LYS A 106 0.67 0.65 15.21
N ALA A 107 0.73 0.55 16.53
CA ALA A 107 -0.43 0.47 17.39
C ALA A 107 -0.83 1.88 17.86
N ASP A 108 -2.06 2.06 18.28
CA ASP A 108 -2.58 3.28 18.93
C ASP A 108 -2.07 4.58 18.29
N GLN A 109 -2.30 4.73 16.97
CA GLN A 109 -1.84 5.86 16.14
C GLN A 109 -0.30 5.99 16.02
N GLY A 110 0.49 5.25 16.83
CA GLY A 110 1.95 5.29 16.84
C GLY A 110 2.51 6.59 17.42
N ASP A 111 1.80 7.21 18.37
CA ASP A 111 2.21 8.44 19.07
C ASP A 111 3.36 8.18 20.04
N ASP A 112 3.43 6.98 20.63
CA ASP A 112 4.57 6.52 21.41
C ASP A 112 5.59 5.75 20.57
N ASN A 113 6.86 5.85 20.93
CA ASN A 113 7.93 5.09 20.26
C ASN A 113 7.77 3.57 20.43
N ALA A 114 7.25 3.14 21.59
CA ALA A 114 7.04 1.73 21.90
C ALA A 114 6.01 1.05 20.98
N ASP A 115 5.08 1.82 20.42
CA ASP A 115 3.99 1.34 19.56
C ASP A 115 4.42 1.02 18.13
N GLN A 116 5.70 1.18 17.82
CA GLN A 116 6.19 1.07 16.45
C GLN A 116 7.20 -0.08 16.31
N HIS A 117 6.84 -1.04 15.45
CA HIS A 117 7.72 -2.13 15.03
C HIS A 117 7.95 -2.11 13.54
N LYS A 118 9.12 -2.54 13.09
CA LYS A 118 9.48 -2.59 11.66
C LYS A 118 9.99 -3.98 11.30
N LEU A 119 9.42 -4.56 10.26
CA LEU A 119 9.99 -5.67 9.52
C LEU A 119 10.67 -5.13 8.28
N SER A 120 11.94 -5.43 8.04
CA SER A 120 12.63 -4.95 6.84
C SER A 120 13.56 -5.97 6.22
N ILE A 121 13.73 -5.84 4.91
CA ILE A 121 14.66 -6.63 4.11
C ILE A 121 15.61 -5.63 3.45
N ALA A 122 16.91 -5.79 3.71
CA ALA A 122 17.95 -4.98 3.06
C ALA A 122 18.25 -5.52 1.65
N ASP A 123 18.90 -4.71 0.81
CA ASP A 123 19.33 -5.08 -0.54
C ASP A 123 20.13 -6.40 -0.56
N GLY A 124 20.99 -6.65 0.41
CA GLY A 124 21.73 -7.92 0.56
C GLY A 124 20.91 -9.09 1.13
N GLY A 125 19.57 -8.97 1.24
CA GLY A 125 18.67 -10.03 1.70
C GLY A 125 18.60 -10.20 3.22
N THR A 126 19.31 -9.39 4.02
CA THR A 126 19.20 -9.44 5.49
C THR A 126 17.80 -9.03 5.93
N LEU A 127 17.13 -9.92 6.67
CA LEU A 127 15.81 -9.69 7.25
C LEU A 127 15.95 -9.25 8.70
N THR A 128 15.32 -8.16 9.09
CA THR A 128 15.33 -7.68 10.47
C THR A 128 13.93 -7.42 11.01
N LEU A 129 13.77 -7.63 12.31
CA LEU A 129 12.62 -7.18 13.10
C LEU A 129 13.14 -6.22 14.17
N GLY A 130 12.68 -4.99 14.12
CA GLY A 130 13.09 -3.91 15.02
C GLY A 130 11.94 -3.24 15.73
N SER A 131 12.26 -2.48 16.77
CA SER A 131 11.34 -1.60 17.50
C SER A 131 11.93 -0.21 17.62
N LYS A 132 11.06 0.81 17.76
CA LYS A 132 11.46 2.20 17.92
C LYS A 132 11.51 2.65 19.38
N ILE A 133 11.40 1.76 20.35
CA ILE A 133 11.28 2.08 21.78
C ILE A 133 12.34 3.07 22.28
N SER A 134 13.55 3.07 21.70
CA SER A 134 14.65 3.98 22.04
C SER A 134 14.63 5.33 21.30
N GLY A 135 13.57 5.62 20.51
CA GLY A 135 13.45 6.82 19.68
C GLY A 135 13.92 6.64 18.24
N SER A 136 14.71 5.60 17.96
CA SER A 136 15.11 5.15 16.63
C SER A 136 14.82 3.66 16.47
N PHE A 137 14.63 3.17 15.25
CA PHE A 137 14.50 1.73 15.03
C PHE A 137 15.83 1.04 15.35
N VAL A 138 15.75 0.05 16.24
CA VAL A 138 16.84 -0.85 16.63
C VAL A 138 16.40 -2.26 16.32
N ASP A 139 17.25 -3.02 15.63
CA ASP A 139 16.96 -4.40 15.24
C ASP A 139 17.21 -5.34 16.43
N TYR A 140 16.16 -6.08 16.81
CA TYR A 140 16.22 -7.07 17.90
C TYR A 140 16.41 -8.48 17.37
N LEU A 141 16.01 -8.73 16.14
CA LEU A 141 16.16 -10.01 15.46
C LEU A 141 16.71 -9.77 14.07
N THR A 142 17.82 -10.41 13.74
CA THR A 142 18.49 -10.26 12.46
C THR A 142 18.79 -11.64 11.87
N HIS A 143 18.20 -11.92 10.71
CA HIS A 143 18.56 -13.09 9.90
C HIS A 143 19.44 -12.64 8.73
N THR A 144 20.67 -13.14 8.68
CA THR A 144 21.59 -12.92 7.56
C THR A 144 21.64 -14.18 6.71
N PRO A 145 21.06 -14.18 5.50
CA PRO A 145 21.07 -15.34 4.63
C PRO A 145 22.47 -15.58 4.04
N ASN A 146 22.76 -16.82 3.72
CA ASN A 146 23.95 -17.22 2.97
C ASN A 146 23.56 -18.25 1.92
N ALA A 147 24.24 -18.26 0.77
CA ALA A 147 24.03 -19.26 -0.29
C ALA A 147 24.19 -20.70 0.24
N THR A 148 25.09 -20.90 1.21
CA THR A 148 25.17 -22.13 1.99
C THR A 148 24.33 -21.98 3.24
N VAL A 149 23.19 -22.64 3.31
CA VAL A 149 22.21 -22.50 4.41
C VAL A 149 22.85 -22.67 5.79
N ALA A 150 23.77 -23.61 5.94
CA ALA A 150 24.50 -23.83 7.20
C ALA A 150 25.37 -22.65 7.66
N SER A 151 25.66 -21.70 6.76
CA SER A 151 26.39 -20.45 7.05
C SER A 151 25.48 -19.25 7.29
N SER A 152 24.17 -19.43 7.18
CA SER A 152 23.21 -18.39 7.55
C SER A 152 23.16 -18.22 9.06
N THR A 153 22.91 -16.98 9.51
CA THR A 153 22.86 -16.68 10.94
C THR A 153 21.51 -16.08 11.32
N LEU A 154 21.08 -16.38 12.55
CA LEU A 154 19.99 -15.69 13.23
C LEU A 154 20.53 -15.11 14.53
N ALA A 155 20.59 -13.79 14.63
CA ALA A 155 21.03 -13.07 15.82
C ALA A 155 19.84 -12.50 16.59
N VAL A 156 19.87 -12.64 17.91
CA VAL A 156 18.95 -11.99 18.84
C VAL A 156 19.75 -10.98 19.68
N ALA A 157 19.40 -9.69 19.56
CA ALA A 157 20.06 -8.61 20.31
C ALA A 157 19.42 -8.48 21.68
N GLY A 158 19.78 -9.34 22.61
CA GLY A 158 19.21 -9.40 23.96
C GLY A 158 19.08 -10.84 24.42
N ASN A 159 18.30 -11.05 25.46
CA ASN A 159 18.11 -12.38 26.02
C ASN A 159 17.09 -13.19 25.21
N LEU A 160 17.42 -14.44 24.91
CA LEU A 160 16.50 -15.43 24.37
C LEU A 160 15.93 -16.27 25.53
N THR A 161 14.64 -16.19 25.77
CA THR A 161 13.95 -17.06 26.75
C THR A 161 13.22 -18.15 25.99
N VAL A 162 13.57 -19.41 26.30
CA VAL A 162 12.92 -20.60 25.75
C VAL A 162 12.05 -21.23 26.84
N GLY A 163 10.71 -21.22 26.65
CA GLY A 163 9.75 -21.76 27.63
C GLY A 163 9.64 -23.27 27.67
N GLY A 164 10.42 -24.00 26.88
CA GLY A 164 10.46 -25.46 26.78
C GLY A 164 11.87 -25.94 26.52
N ALA A 165 12.00 -27.16 26.03
CA ALA A 165 13.31 -27.71 25.69
C ALA A 165 13.92 -27.00 24.46
N LEU A 166 15.18 -26.58 24.57
CA LEU A 166 15.97 -26.12 23.41
C LEU A 166 16.65 -27.36 22.78
N THR A 167 16.25 -27.69 21.55
CA THR A 167 16.89 -28.75 20.78
C THR A 167 17.92 -28.12 19.85
N LEU A 168 19.18 -28.45 20.08
CA LEU A 168 20.29 -28.02 19.22
C LEU A 168 20.61 -29.13 18.20
N GLY A 169 20.92 -28.73 16.96
CA GLY A 169 21.35 -29.65 15.92
C GLY A 169 22.68 -30.35 16.25
N SER A 170 23.01 -31.40 15.52
CA SER A 170 24.31 -32.07 15.69
C SER A 170 25.45 -31.11 15.30
N GLY A 171 26.47 -30.99 16.17
CA GLY A 171 27.56 -30.05 16.00
C GLY A 171 27.31 -28.65 16.62
N ALA A 172 26.20 -28.46 17.34
CA ALA A 172 25.98 -27.25 18.11
C ALA A 172 27.06 -27.10 19.19
N VAL A 173 27.64 -25.90 19.31
CA VAL A 173 28.62 -25.55 20.31
C VAL A 173 28.01 -24.50 21.22
N ILE A 174 27.93 -24.81 22.52
CA ILE A 174 27.66 -23.84 23.58
C ILE A 174 28.98 -23.60 24.27
N SER A 175 29.48 -22.37 24.33
CA SER A 175 30.74 -22.08 25.02
C SER A 175 30.56 -22.12 26.53
N GLU A 176 31.64 -22.51 27.29
CA GLU A 176 31.59 -22.58 28.75
C GLU A 176 31.19 -21.23 29.40
N ALA A 177 31.51 -20.10 28.78
CA ALA A 177 31.11 -18.78 29.24
C ALA A 177 29.60 -18.52 29.16
N GLU A 178 28.86 -19.38 28.48
CA GLU A 178 27.40 -19.25 28.27
C GLU A 178 26.60 -20.19 29.18
N LEU A 179 27.30 -21.01 29.99
CA LEU A 179 26.69 -21.99 30.90
C LEU A 179 26.79 -21.58 32.38
N GLU A 180 27.43 -20.45 32.70
CA GLU A 180 27.46 -19.82 34.02
C GLU A 180 26.34 -18.75 34.08
#